data_16f232e780256d4b4d34b49c2c82e941
#
_entry.id   16f232e780256d4b4d34b49c2c82e941
#
_cell.length_a   1.000
_cell.length_b   1.000
_cell.length_c   1.000
_cell.angle_alpha   90.00
_cell.angle_beta   90.00
_cell.angle_gamma   90.00
#
_symmetry.space_group_name_H-M   'P 1'
#
loop_
_entity.id
_entity.type
_entity.pdbx_description
1 polymer ?
#
loop_
_entity_poly.entity_id
_entity_poly.type
_entity_poly.pdbx_seq_one_letter_code
_entity_poly.pdbx_strand_id
1 'polypeptide(L)'
;SSDVCSSDLVRGWLEVKGWAYKDFGTNSAASVDYPDYAHPLALAVESGECYPGIAICGSGNGINMTLNKHQGIRAALCWNAEIAHLARQHNDANILVMPGRFISTEEADMILTEFFSTQFEGGRHQNRIDKIPVK
;
A
#
# COMPACT_ATOMS: atom_id res chain seq x y z
N SER A 1 -2.17 4.15 17.72
CA SER A 1 -1.47 3.60 16.59
C SER A 1 -2.29 2.47 16.00
N SER A 2 -2.15 2.30 14.75
CA SER A 2 -2.91 1.31 14.01
C SER A 2 -2.00 0.18 13.55
N ASP A 3 -2.58 -1.01 13.48
CA ASP A 3 -1.91 -2.13 12.85
C ASP A 3 -1.75 -1.84 11.35
N VAL A 4 -0.68 -2.36 10.77
CA VAL A 4 -0.49 -2.29 9.33
C VAL A 4 -1.40 -3.32 8.67
N CYS A 5 -2.06 -2.94 7.58
CA CYS A 5 -2.82 -3.88 6.75
C CYS A 5 -1.88 -4.44 5.67
N SER A 6 -1.69 -5.73 5.61
CA SER A 6 -0.74 -6.28 4.65
C SER A 6 -1.17 -7.61 4.06
N SER A 7 -0.46 -8.03 3.03
CA SER A 7 -0.54 -9.36 2.47
C SER A 7 0.58 -10.25 3.03
N ASP A 8 0.48 -11.56 2.81
CA ASP A 8 1.42 -12.55 3.34
C ASP A 8 2.89 -12.26 3.03
N LEU A 9 3.19 -11.76 1.83
CA LEU A 9 4.57 -11.55 1.39
C LEU A 9 5.30 -10.47 2.18
N VAL A 10 4.56 -9.56 2.80
CA VAL A 10 5.13 -8.46 3.58
C VAL A 10 5.25 -8.81 5.05
N ARG A 11 4.52 -9.84 5.48
CA ARG A 11 4.42 -10.21 6.89
C ARG A 11 5.77 -10.43 7.55
N GLY A 12 6.66 -11.18 6.89
CA GLY A 12 8.00 -11.44 7.42
C GLY A 12 8.80 -10.15 7.66
N TRP A 13 8.71 -9.20 6.72
CA TRP A 13 9.38 -7.91 6.87
C TRP A 13 8.84 -7.15 8.07
N LEU A 14 7.51 -7.12 8.23
CA LEU A 14 6.87 -6.43 9.35
C LEU A 14 7.26 -7.06 10.69
N GLU A 15 7.34 -8.39 10.76
CA GLU A 15 7.76 -9.10 11.97
C GLU A 15 9.19 -8.74 12.37
N VAL A 16 10.10 -8.71 11.40
CA VAL A 16 11.50 -8.33 11.66
C VAL A 16 11.62 -6.90 12.19
N LYS A 17 10.79 -5.99 11.69
CA LYS A 17 10.79 -4.60 12.14
C LYS A 17 10.00 -4.39 13.43
N GLY A 18 9.35 -5.43 13.95
CA GLY A 18 8.56 -5.34 15.18
C GLY A 18 7.24 -4.61 15.03
N TRP A 19 6.67 -4.59 13.84
CA TRP A 19 5.43 -3.89 13.56
C TRP A 19 4.23 -4.83 13.65
N ALA A 20 3.17 -4.40 14.32
CA ALA A 20 1.91 -5.13 14.32
C ALA A 20 1.22 -4.99 12.97
N TYR A 21 0.55 -6.05 12.52
CA TYR A 21 -0.11 -6.05 11.23
C TYR A 21 -1.39 -6.89 11.25
N LYS A 22 -2.28 -6.59 10.29
CA LYS A 22 -3.48 -7.37 10.03
C LYS A 22 -3.39 -7.89 8.60
N ASP A 23 -3.53 -9.20 8.45
CA ASP A 23 -3.34 -9.87 7.16
C ASP A 23 -4.67 -9.98 6.40
N PHE A 24 -4.70 -9.39 5.19
CA PHE A 24 -5.84 -9.46 4.27
C PHE A 24 -5.54 -10.33 3.05
N GLY A 25 -4.34 -10.93 3.01
CA GLY A 25 -3.92 -11.79 1.90
C GLY A 25 -4.57 -13.15 1.93
N THR A 26 -4.36 -13.90 0.86
CA THR A 26 -4.76 -15.29 0.79
C THR A 26 -3.62 -16.18 1.22
N ASN A 27 -3.95 -17.26 1.94
CA ASN A 27 -2.98 -18.28 2.33
C ASN A 27 -2.88 -19.38 1.28
N SER A 28 -3.63 -19.26 0.18
CA SER A 28 -3.66 -20.27 -0.89
C SER A 28 -2.72 -19.88 -2.01
N ALA A 29 -2.04 -20.85 -2.59
CA ALA A 29 -1.28 -20.66 -3.82
C ALA A 29 -2.17 -20.67 -5.06
N ALA A 30 -3.46 -20.96 -4.91
CA ALA A 30 -4.41 -20.97 -6.01
C ALA A 30 -4.64 -19.55 -6.52
N SER A 31 -4.95 -19.44 -7.81
CA SER A 31 -5.33 -18.17 -8.41
C SER A 31 -6.65 -17.71 -7.78
N VAL A 32 -6.70 -16.44 -7.42
CA VAL A 32 -7.88 -15.82 -6.81
C VAL A 32 -8.19 -14.51 -7.52
N ASP A 33 -9.44 -14.07 -7.36
CA ASP A 33 -9.84 -12.76 -7.85
C ASP A 33 -9.33 -11.70 -6.87
N TYR A 34 -8.29 -10.96 -7.26
CA TYR A 34 -7.66 -9.98 -6.36
C TYR A 34 -8.63 -8.93 -5.81
N PRO A 35 -9.73 -8.52 -6.51
CA PRO A 35 -10.66 -7.55 -5.92
C PRO A 35 -11.31 -8.05 -4.63
N ASP A 36 -11.46 -9.38 -4.47
CA ASP A 36 -12.05 -9.96 -3.27
C ASP A 36 -11.19 -9.70 -2.02
N TYR A 37 -9.92 -9.40 -2.19
CA TYR A 37 -8.99 -9.06 -1.12
C TYR A 37 -8.72 -7.56 -1.08
N ALA A 38 -8.72 -6.90 -2.24
CA ALA A 38 -8.42 -5.48 -2.32
C ALA A 38 -9.51 -4.63 -1.67
N HIS A 39 -10.78 -4.95 -1.89
CA HIS A 39 -11.86 -4.16 -1.30
C HIS A 39 -11.86 -4.20 0.24
N PRO A 40 -11.72 -5.38 0.88
CA PRO A 40 -11.61 -5.40 2.35
C PRO A 40 -10.40 -4.62 2.88
N LEU A 41 -9.26 -4.70 2.20
CA LEU A 41 -8.07 -3.93 2.56
C LEU A 41 -8.35 -2.42 2.49
N ALA A 42 -8.97 -1.97 1.40
CA ALA A 42 -9.31 -0.56 1.23
C ALA A 42 -10.27 -0.09 2.33
N LEU A 43 -11.30 -0.87 2.62
CA LEU A 43 -12.27 -0.52 3.66
C LEU A 43 -11.63 -0.43 5.04
N ALA A 44 -10.70 -1.33 5.35
CA ALA A 44 -9.99 -1.31 6.62
C ALA A 44 -9.13 -0.06 6.77
N VAL A 45 -8.45 0.36 5.70
CA VAL A 45 -7.65 1.58 5.72
C VAL A 45 -8.54 2.82 5.80
N GLU A 46 -9.62 2.86 4.99
CA GLU A 46 -10.55 4.00 5.01
C GLU A 46 -11.20 4.22 6.38
N SER A 47 -11.54 3.14 7.05
CA SER A 47 -12.20 3.21 8.37
C SER A 47 -11.23 3.54 9.50
N GLY A 48 -9.95 3.52 9.25
CA GLY A 48 -8.94 3.73 10.29
C GLY A 48 -8.63 2.48 11.11
N GLU A 49 -9.15 1.31 10.71
CA GLU A 49 -8.87 0.06 11.41
C GLU A 49 -7.38 -0.26 11.38
N CYS A 50 -6.71 0.03 10.26
CA CYS A 50 -5.26 -0.14 10.14
C CYS A 50 -4.68 0.89 9.18
N TYR A 51 -3.38 1.14 9.31
CA TYR A 51 -2.65 2.11 8.50
C TYR A 51 -1.14 1.84 8.61
N PRO A 52 -0.38 1.93 7.53
CA PRO A 52 -0.85 1.99 6.15
C PRO A 52 -1.27 0.62 5.64
N GLY A 53 -1.81 0.58 4.42
CA GLY A 53 -2.05 -0.67 3.73
C GLY A 53 -0.86 -1.03 2.86
N ILE A 54 -0.57 -2.32 2.72
CA ILE A 54 0.49 -2.82 1.86
C ILE A 54 -0.02 -4.04 1.10
N ALA A 55 0.14 -4.02 -0.21
CA ALA A 55 -0.25 -5.14 -1.07
C ALA A 55 0.84 -5.46 -2.06
N ILE A 56 1.02 -6.73 -2.35
CA ILE A 56 1.94 -7.21 -3.38
C ILE A 56 1.16 -8.12 -4.32
N CYS A 57 1.28 -7.86 -5.61
CA CYS A 57 0.66 -8.68 -6.64
C CYS A 57 1.63 -8.76 -7.82
N GLY A 58 1.40 -9.66 -8.77
CA GLY A 58 2.31 -9.87 -9.88
C GLY A 58 2.82 -8.59 -10.51
N SER A 59 1.96 -7.87 -11.22
CA SER A 59 2.29 -6.53 -11.75
C SER A 59 1.86 -5.41 -10.80
N GLY A 60 0.94 -5.70 -9.89
CA GLY A 60 0.34 -4.71 -9.01
C GLY A 60 -0.75 -3.86 -9.65
N ASN A 61 -0.90 -3.93 -10.98
CA ASN A 61 -1.82 -3.04 -11.69
C ASN A 61 -3.28 -3.21 -11.26
N GLY A 62 -3.78 -4.44 -11.32
CA GLY A 62 -5.20 -4.70 -11.04
C GLY A 62 -5.58 -4.35 -9.61
N ILE A 63 -4.76 -4.75 -8.66
CA ILE A 63 -5.04 -4.46 -7.26
C ILE A 63 -4.96 -2.95 -6.99
N ASN A 64 -4.00 -2.27 -7.61
CA ASN A 64 -3.88 -0.82 -7.46
C ASN A 64 -5.13 -0.10 -8.02
N MET A 65 -5.60 -0.52 -9.18
CA MET A 65 -6.82 0.04 -9.77
C MET A 65 -8.04 -0.18 -8.87
N THR A 66 -8.16 -1.39 -8.31
CA THR A 66 -9.29 -1.73 -7.43
C THR A 66 -9.27 -0.89 -6.16
N LEU A 67 -8.12 -0.80 -5.51
CA LEU A 67 -7.97 -0.02 -4.28
C LEU A 67 -8.35 1.44 -4.48
N ASN A 68 -7.94 2.03 -5.60
CA ASN A 68 -8.20 3.43 -5.89
C ASN A 68 -9.64 3.74 -6.30
N LYS A 69 -10.52 2.74 -6.39
CA LYS A 69 -11.94 3.00 -6.56
C LYS A 69 -12.59 3.50 -5.28
N HIS A 70 -11.95 3.33 -4.15
CA HIS A 70 -12.44 3.81 -2.86
C HIS A 70 -12.01 5.26 -2.65
N GLN A 71 -12.96 6.13 -2.32
CA GLN A 71 -12.73 7.58 -2.30
C GLN A 71 -11.65 8.01 -1.30
N GLY A 72 -11.50 7.29 -0.20
CA GLY A 72 -10.50 7.60 0.81
C GLY A 72 -9.14 6.95 0.59
N ILE A 73 -8.96 6.24 -0.53
CA ILE A 73 -7.72 5.50 -0.79
C ILE A 73 -6.87 6.22 -1.82
N ARG A 74 -5.59 6.35 -1.48
CA ARG A 74 -4.53 6.79 -2.39
C ARG A 74 -3.48 5.70 -2.41
N ALA A 75 -3.73 4.67 -3.23
CA ALA A 75 -2.82 3.55 -3.40
C ALA A 75 -1.79 3.88 -4.46
N ALA A 76 -0.52 3.66 -4.15
CA ALA A 76 0.58 3.97 -5.04
C ALA A 76 1.31 2.70 -5.45
N LEU A 77 1.38 2.45 -6.74
CA LEU A 77 2.15 1.35 -7.31
C LEU A 77 3.61 1.80 -7.39
N CYS A 78 4.47 1.21 -6.57
CA CYS A 78 5.85 1.61 -6.44
C CYS A 78 6.78 0.46 -6.82
N TRP A 79 7.69 0.72 -7.76
CA TRP A 79 8.65 -0.25 -8.27
C TRP A 79 10.10 0.08 -7.90
N ASN A 80 10.33 1.20 -7.24
CA ASN A 80 11.64 1.54 -6.66
C ASN A 80 11.46 2.49 -5.47
N ALA A 81 12.54 2.71 -4.74
CA ALA A 81 12.49 3.51 -3.53
C ALA A 81 12.15 4.98 -3.80
N GLU A 82 12.61 5.53 -4.92
CA GLU A 82 12.36 6.94 -5.25
C GLU A 82 10.86 7.21 -5.44
N ILE A 83 10.17 6.33 -6.16
CA ILE A 83 8.72 6.46 -6.36
C ILE A 83 7.97 6.31 -5.03
N ALA A 84 8.42 5.40 -4.17
CA ALA A 84 7.81 5.23 -2.85
C ALA A 84 7.98 6.49 -1.99
N HIS A 85 9.15 7.11 -2.05
CA HIS A 85 9.41 8.37 -1.37
C HIS A 85 8.44 9.46 -1.83
N LEU A 86 8.30 9.64 -3.14
CA LEU A 86 7.43 10.65 -3.71
C LEU A 86 5.95 10.38 -3.41
N ALA A 87 5.54 9.11 -3.44
CA ALA A 87 4.17 8.73 -3.10
C ALA A 87 3.79 9.18 -1.69
N ARG A 88 4.72 9.09 -0.74
CA ARG A 88 4.49 9.57 0.61
C ARG A 88 4.62 11.09 0.70
N GLN A 89 5.74 11.61 0.23
CA GLN A 89 6.08 13.03 0.39
C GLN A 89 5.07 13.94 -0.29
N HIS A 90 4.63 13.61 -1.48
CA HIS A 90 3.74 14.45 -2.28
C HIS A 90 2.27 14.04 -2.22
N ASN A 91 1.97 12.76 -2.15
CA ASN A 91 0.60 12.27 -2.31
C ASN A 91 -0.01 11.71 -1.04
N ASP A 92 0.74 11.64 0.05
CA ASP A 92 0.28 11.07 1.30
C ASP A 92 -0.41 9.71 1.05
N ALA A 93 0.25 8.87 0.24
CA ALA A 93 -0.30 7.58 -0.11
C ALA A 93 -0.54 6.76 1.14
N ASN A 94 -1.74 6.18 1.26
CA ASN A 94 -2.11 5.39 2.43
C ASN A 94 -2.09 3.88 2.16
N ILE A 95 -1.86 3.48 0.91
CA ILE A 95 -1.60 2.08 0.57
C ILE A 95 -0.42 2.03 -0.40
N LEU A 96 0.55 1.18 -0.07
CA LEU A 96 1.66 0.86 -0.94
C LEU A 96 1.34 -0.41 -1.72
N VAL A 97 1.49 -0.39 -3.03
CA VAL A 97 1.34 -1.58 -3.88
C VAL A 97 2.68 -1.85 -4.55
N MET A 98 3.14 -3.10 -4.50
CA MET A 98 4.40 -3.50 -5.12
C MET A 98 4.19 -4.57 -6.20
N PRO A 99 4.90 -4.46 -7.34
CA PRO A 99 4.80 -5.42 -8.43
C PRO A 99 5.77 -6.59 -8.20
N GLY A 100 5.35 -7.58 -7.43
CA GLY A 100 6.23 -8.64 -6.92
C GLY A 100 7.01 -9.42 -7.98
N ARG A 101 6.50 -9.52 -9.23
CA ARG A 101 7.21 -10.22 -10.30
C ARG A 101 8.31 -9.38 -10.94
N PHE A 102 8.35 -8.08 -10.66
CA PHE A 102 9.24 -7.15 -11.35
C PHE A 102 10.27 -6.50 -10.44
N ILE A 103 10.28 -6.87 -9.18
CA ILE A 103 11.24 -6.35 -8.20
C ILE A 103 11.90 -7.49 -7.45
N SER A 104 13.15 -7.27 -7.02
CA SER A 104 13.87 -8.21 -6.18
C SER A 104 13.45 -8.05 -4.71
N THR A 105 13.85 -9.00 -3.88
CA THR A 105 13.62 -8.91 -2.43
C THR A 105 14.31 -7.68 -1.85
N GLU A 106 15.52 -7.36 -2.32
CA GLU A 106 16.27 -6.18 -1.88
C GLU A 106 15.56 -4.89 -2.27
N GLU A 107 15.02 -4.85 -3.49
CA GLU A 107 14.24 -3.69 -3.94
C GLU A 107 12.97 -3.52 -3.10
N ALA A 108 12.28 -4.62 -2.80
CA ALA A 108 11.09 -4.57 -1.95
C ALA A 108 11.42 -4.02 -0.57
N ASP A 109 12.54 -4.45 0.02
CA ASP A 109 12.98 -3.92 1.32
C ASP A 109 13.25 -2.42 1.27
N MET A 110 13.91 -1.95 0.21
CA MET A 110 14.19 -0.54 0.02
C MET A 110 12.92 0.29 -0.15
N ILE A 111 11.97 -0.23 -0.93
CA ILE A 111 10.67 0.41 -1.13
C ILE A 111 9.91 0.55 0.19
N LEU A 112 9.83 -0.55 0.94
CA LEU A 112 9.16 -0.57 2.24
C LEU A 112 9.81 0.39 3.22
N THR A 113 11.13 0.37 3.30
CA THR A 113 11.88 1.25 4.20
C THR A 113 11.60 2.71 3.88
N GLU A 114 11.65 3.07 2.60
CA GLU A 114 11.41 4.44 2.18
C GLU A 114 9.96 4.87 2.44
N PHE A 115 9.01 3.98 2.14
CA PHE A 115 7.60 4.28 2.36
C PHE A 115 7.30 4.55 3.84
N PHE A 116 7.83 3.73 4.74
CA PHE A 116 7.59 3.88 6.17
C PHE A 116 8.34 5.04 6.82
N SER A 117 9.45 5.48 6.22
CA SER A 117 10.29 6.55 6.79
C SER A 117 10.00 7.94 6.24
N THR A 118 9.18 8.06 5.20
CA THR A 118 8.92 9.35 4.55
C THR A 118 7.62 9.96 5.06
N GLN A 119 7.68 11.22 5.47
CA GLN A 119 6.52 11.97 5.93
C GLN A 119 5.92 12.78 4.80
N PHE A 120 4.62 13.04 4.90
CA PHE A 120 3.93 13.92 3.97
C PHE A 120 4.42 15.36 4.15
N GLU A 121 4.78 15.99 3.04
CA GLU A 121 5.29 17.35 3.03
C GLU A 121 4.20 18.42 3.28
N GLY A 122 2.97 18.12 2.87
CA GLY A 122 1.86 19.06 3.01
C GLY A 122 1.91 20.21 2.01
N GLY A 123 1.56 21.39 2.45
CA GLY A 123 1.59 22.57 1.60
C GLY A 123 0.68 22.47 0.39
N ARG A 124 1.20 22.84 -0.78
CA ARG A 124 0.45 22.83 -2.05
C ARG A 124 -0.06 21.43 -2.44
N HIS A 125 0.58 20.37 -1.94
CA HIS A 125 0.18 19.00 -2.25
C HIS A 125 -1.19 18.66 -1.66
N GLN A 126 -1.55 19.25 -0.54
CA GLN A 126 -2.84 18.99 0.10
C GLN A 126 -4.01 19.38 -0.80
N ASN A 127 -3.91 20.53 -1.48
CA ASN A 127 -4.95 20.98 -2.40
C ASN A 127 -5.18 19.98 -3.54
N ARG A 128 -4.12 19.36 -4.02
CA ARG A 128 -4.21 18.36 -5.08
C ARG A 128 -4.84 17.08 -4.58
N ILE A 129 -4.42 16.64 -3.40
CA ILE A 129 -4.99 15.44 -2.77
C ILE A 129 -6.50 15.60 -2.57
N ASP A 130 -6.94 16.77 -2.10
CA ASP A 130 -8.35 17.03 -1.83
C ASP A 130 -9.21 16.98 -3.10
N LYS A 131 -8.60 17.09 -4.27
CA LYS A 131 -9.28 17.04 -5.56
C LYS A 131 -9.23 15.67 -6.23
N ILE A 132 -8.54 14.70 -5.64
CA ILE A 132 -8.48 13.35 -6.20
C ILE A 132 -9.83 12.62 -6.14
N PRO A 133 -10.56 12.65 -5.01
CA PRO A 133 -11.85 11.97 -4.95
C PRO A 133 -12.86 12.53 -5.95
N VAL A 134 -13.60 11.63 -6.60
CA VAL A 134 -14.65 12.03 -7.53
C VAL A 134 -15.86 12.50 -6.72
N LYS A 135 -16.39 13.62 -7.10
CA LYS A 135 -17.56 14.20 -6.44
C LYS A 135 -18.85 13.91 -7.21
#